data_1b9e19ef58b1591a473c45071e5a23f4
#
_entry.id   1b9e19ef58b1591a473c45071e5a23f4
#
_cell.length_a   1.000
_cell.length_b   1.000
_cell.length_c   1.000
_cell.angle_alpha   90.00
_cell.angle_beta   90.00
_cell.angle_gamma   90.00
#
_symmetry.space_group_name_H-M   'P 1'
#
loop_
_entity.id
_entity.type
_entity.pdbx_description
1 polymer ?
#
loop_
_entity_poly.entity_id
_entity_poly.type
_entity_poly.pdbx_seq_one_letter_code
_entity_poly.pdbx_strand_id
1 'polypeptide(L)'
;MVKQRQMDRRTKRRQLPQKGFTQLLQGSRIASARAVNVDMHAKHCFEVCRAVKNMTAGSAIDYLNEVLRIDSDRADIRRKAAAVPYRLGSGNKKRKRSGPSMVGHRKGGVGPGRYPVKASRAIIKLIQSAMDN
;
A
#
# COMPACT_ATOMS: atom_id res chain seq x y z
N MET A 1 -12.16 43.76 15.92
CA MET A 1 -12.82 42.53 16.35
C MET A 1 -13.35 41.66 15.21
N VAL A 2 -13.84 42.23 14.09
CA VAL A 2 -14.41 41.42 12.96
C VAL A 2 -13.38 40.59 12.21
N LYS A 3 -12.14 41.05 12.02
CA LYS A 3 -11.08 40.29 11.33
C LYS A 3 -10.63 39.02 12.07
N GLN A 4 -10.65 39.03 13.40
CA GLN A 4 -10.24 37.87 14.23
C GLN A 4 -11.25 36.70 14.10
N ARG A 5 -12.54 37.02 14.10
CA ARG A 5 -13.60 35.99 13.90
C ARG A 5 -13.58 35.36 12.51
N GLN A 6 -13.17 36.07 11.46
CA GLN A 6 -13.03 35.53 10.12
C GLN A 6 -11.80 34.62 9.96
N MET A 7 -10.68 34.99 10.66
CA MET A 7 -9.50 34.11 10.70
C MET A 7 -9.80 32.78 11.40
N ASP A 8 -10.50 32.79 12.53
CA ASP A 8 -10.88 31.58 13.26
C ASP A 8 -11.77 30.62 12.44
N ARG A 9 -12.69 31.16 11.63
CA ARG A 9 -13.51 30.35 10.73
C ARG A 9 -12.70 29.72 9.59
N ARG A 10 -11.70 30.41 9.04
CA ARG A 10 -10.79 29.86 8.02
C ARG A 10 -9.87 28.80 8.61
N THR A 11 -9.37 29.02 9.83
CA THR A 11 -8.51 28.06 10.53
C THR A 11 -9.30 26.82 10.93
N LYS A 12 -10.54 26.97 11.43
CA LYS A 12 -11.43 25.84 11.71
C LYS A 12 -11.81 25.05 10.46
N ARG A 13 -12.03 25.69 9.29
CA ARG A 13 -12.29 24.98 8.03
C ARG A 13 -11.10 24.12 7.57
N ARG A 14 -9.87 24.52 7.86
CA ARG A 14 -8.67 23.72 7.58
C ARG A 14 -8.48 22.54 8.54
N GLN A 15 -9.15 22.56 9.70
CA GLN A 15 -9.07 21.50 10.72
C GLN A 15 -10.18 20.46 10.61
N LEU A 16 -11.19 20.67 9.75
CA LEU A 16 -12.23 19.67 9.51
C LEU A 16 -11.65 18.51 8.68
N PRO A 17 -11.93 17.25 9.09
CA PRO A 17 -11.50 16.11 8.29
C PRO A 17 -12.06 16.25 6.87
N GLN A 18 -11.20 16.07 5.89
CA GLN A 18 -11.67 15.98 4.51
C GLN A 18 -12.69 14.85 4.43
N LYS A 19 -13.81 15.10 3.75
CA LYS A 19 -14.92 14.15 3.64
C LYS A 19 -14.39 12.77 3.23
N GLY A 20 -14.55 11.77 4.10
CA GLY A 20 -14.11 10.40 3.85
C GLY A 20 -12.78 9.97 4.50
N PHE A 21 -12.14 10.82 5.28
CA PHE A 21 -11.02 10.43 6.13
C PHE A 21 -11.47 10.34 7.59
N THR A 22 -11.04 9.30 8.30
CA THR A 22 -11.39 9.07 9.71
C THR A 22 -10.48 9.79 10.69
N GLN A 23 -9.31 10.25 10.23
CA GLN A 23 -8.33 10.95 11.05
C GLN A 23 -8.01 12.32 10.46
N LEU A 24 -7.96 13.32 11.34
CA LEU A 24 -7.34 14.60 11.06
C LEU A 24 -5.84 14.46 11.20
N LEU A 25 -5.14 14.50 10.08
CA LEU A 25 -3.69 14.57 10.08
C LEU A 25 -3.30 16.05 10.16
N GLN A 26 -2.62 16.42 11.25
CA GLN A 26 -2.09 17.77 11.43
C GLN A 26 -0.60 17.79 11.10
N GLY A 27 -0.19 18.68 10.21
CA GLY A 27 1.20 18.86 9.82
C GLY A 27 1.33 19.68 8.55
N SER A 28 2.47 20.34 8.40
CA SER A 28 2.77 21.19 7.24
C SER A 28 3.18 20.40 5.97
N ARG A 29 3.50 19.12 6.12
CA ARG A 29 4.00 18.26 5.05
C ARG A 29 3.23 16.93 5.00
N ILE A 30 1.91 17.02 4.94
CA ILE A 30 1.04 15.84 4.87
C ILE A 30 0.31 15.86 3.54
N ALA A 31 0.45 14.79 2.79
CA ALA A 31 -0.34 14.51 1.61
C ALA A 31 -1.28 13.32 1.90
N SER A 32 -2.48 13.37 1.34
CA SER A 32 -3.47 12.31 1.50
C SER A 32 -4.08 11.95 0.17
N ALA A 33 -4.32 10.65 -0.04
CA ALA A 33 -5.03 10.14 -1.19
C ALA A 33 -6.10 9.13 -0.77
N ARG A 34 -7.16 9.02 -1.55
CA ARG A 34 -8.27 8.11 -1.31
C ARG A 34 -8.68 7.41 -2.59
N ALA A 35 -8.89 6.12 -2.51
CA ALA A 35 -9.54 5.36 -3.57
C ALA A 35 -10.85 4.74 -3.06
N VAL A 36 -11.87 4.68 -3.91
CA VAL A 36 -13.18 4.12 -3.61
C VAL A 36 -13.48 3.04 -4.64
N ASN A 37 -14.19 1.98 -4.22
CA ASN A 37 -14.61 0.86 -5.08
C ASN A 37 -13.44 0.15 -5.78
N VAL A 38 -12.34 -0.06 -5.06
CA VAL A 38 -11.18 -0.77 -5.60
C VAL A 38 -11.38 -2.28 -5.46
N ASP A 39 -11.27 -3.00 -6.59
CA ASP A 39 -11.36 -4.47 -6.63
C ASP A 39 -10.09 -5.11 -6.04
N MET A 40 -10.01 -5.13 -4.71
CA MET A 40 -8.93 -5.81 -4.00
C MET A 40 -9.41 -6.40 -2.67
N HIS A 41 -8.79 -7.49 -2.25
CA HIS A 41 -9.13 -8.13 -0.99
C HIS A 41 -8.52 -7.36 0.20
N ALA A 42 -9.33 -6.99 1.19
CA ALA A 42 -8.91 -6.20 2.36
C ALA A 42 -7.70 -6.80 3.11
N LYS A 43 -7.62 -8.13 3.25
CA LYS A 43 -6.47 -8.80 3.90
C LYS A 43 -5.17 -8.57 3.14
N HIS A 44 -5.19 -8.56 1.81
CA HIS A 44 -4.01 -8.28 1.01
C HIS A 44 -3.60 -6.82 1.09
N CYS A 45 -4.58 -5.91 1.06
CA CYS A 45 -4.34 -4.49 1.25
C CYS A 45 -3.64 -4.21 2.59
N PHE A 46 -4.17 -4.77 3.68
CA PHE A 46 -3.60 -4.62 5.01
C PHE A 46 -2.14 -5.08 5.09
N GLU A 47 -1.81 -6.24 4.52
CA GLU A 47 -0.43 -6.76 4.56
C GLU A 47 0.52 -5.93 3.69
N VAL A 48 0.07 -5.44 2.53
CA VAL A 48 0.88 -4.55 1.68
C VAL A 48 1.11 -3.21 2.38
N CYS A 49 0.07 -2.58 2.92
CA CYS A 49 0.21 -1.33 3.67
C CYS A 49 1.16 -1.47 4.86
N ARG A 50 1.10 -2.62 5.56
CA ARG A 50 2.01 -2.89 6.65
C ARG A 50 3.46 -3.07 6.19
N ALA A 51 3.67 -3.66 5.01
CA ALA A 51 5.00 -3.86 4.45
C ALA A 51 5.67 -2.54 4.04
N VAL A 52 4.89 -1.59 3.49
CA VAL A 52 5.42 -0.29 3.05
C VAL A 52 5.40 0.78 4.16
N LYS A 53 4.83 0.48 5.31
CA LYS A 53 4.80 1.40 6.45
C LYS A 53 6.23 1.81 6.84
N ASN A 54 6.43 3.11 7.07
CA ASN A 54 7.71 3.74 7.42
C ASN A 54 8.76 3.75 6.29
N MET A 55 8.40 3.41 5.05
CA MET A 55 9.25 3.65 3.88
C MET A 55 9.02 5.05 3.33
N THR A 56 10.02 5.60 2.64
CA THR A 56 9.80 6.77 1.79
C THR A 56 8.89 6.41 0.62
N ALA A 57 8.16 7.39 0.05
CA ALA A 57 7.23 7.12 -1.05
C ALA A 57 7.93 6.46 -2.25
N GLY A 58 9.13 6.94 -2.62
CA GLY A 58 9.93 6.34 -3.70
C GLY A 58 10.30 4.89 -3.39
N SER A 59 10.90 4.62 -2.23
CA SER A 59 11.29 3.26 -1.84
C SER A 59 10.09 2.30 -1.75
N ALA A 60 8.91 2.80 -1.35
CA ALA A 60 7.69 2.01 -1.31
C ALA A 60 7.22 1.62 -2.72
N ILE A 61 7.28 2.55 -3.68
CA ILE A 61 6.96 2.28 -5.08
C ILE A 61 7.95 1.28 -5.68
N ASP A 62 9.25 1.44 -5.46
CA ASP A 62 10.29 0.53 -5.95
C ASP A 62 10.09 -0.89 -5.41
N TYR A 63 9.86 -1.01 -4.10
CA TYR A 63 9.56 -2.29 -3.46
C TYR A 63 8.31 -2.96 -4.06
N LEU A 64 7.23 -2.20 -4.26
CA LEU A 64 6.00 -2.74 -4.85
C LEU A 64 6.18 -3.11 -6.32
N ASN A 65 7.00 -2.39 -7.08
CA ASN A 65 7.37 -2.78 -8.44
C ASN A 65 8.18 -4.08 -8.46
N GLU A 66 9.04 -4.31 -7.48
CA GLU A 66 9.71 -5.61 -7.33
C GLU A 66 8.73 -6.76 -7.03
N VAL A 67 7.69 -6.51 -6.24
CA VAL A 67 6.61 -7.48 -6.01
C VAL A 67 5.89 -7.80 -7.32
N LEU A 68 5.65 -6.78 -8.16
CA LEU A 68 4.97 -6.94 -9.45
C LEU A 68 5.79 -7.70 -10.50
N ARG A 69 7.10 -7.87 -10.32
CA ARG A 69 7.93 -8.72 -11.21
C ARG A 69 7.43 -10.16 -11.32
N ILE A 70 6.63 -10.63 -10.35
CA ILE A 70 6.02 -11.96 -10.40
C ILE A 70 5.05 -12.13 -11.57
N ASP A 71 4.47 -11.04 -12.06
CA ASP A 71 3.51 -11.03 -13.17
C ASP A 71 4.19 -10.96 -14.55
N SER A 72 5.52 -10.97 -14.59
CA SER A 72 6.28 -10.98 -15.83
C SER A 72 6.24 -12.34 -16.51
N ASP A 73 6.16 -12.36 -17.84
CA ASP A 73 6.24 -13.59 -18.64
C ASP A 73 7.63 -14.23 -18.59
N ARG A 74 8.67 -13.45 -18.31
CA ARG A 74 10.05 -13.91 -18.24
C ARG A 74 10.38 -14.57 -16.91
N ALA A 75 10.82 -15.83 -16.96
CA ALA A 75 11.13 -16.63 -15.77
C ALA A 75 12.28 -16.06 -14.91
N ASP A 76 13.27 -15.46 -15.54
CA ASP A 76 14.41 -14.81 -14.87
C ASP A 76 13.97 -13.60 -14.03
N ILE A 77 13.04 -12.79 -14.53
CA ILE A 77 12.46 -11.64 -13.83
C ILE A 77 11.58 -12.11 -12.67
N ARG A 78 10.70 -13.12 -12.90
CA ARG A 78 9.85 -13.68 -11.84
C ARG A 78 10.63 -14.21 -10.64
N ARG A 79 11.78 -14.85 -10.88
CA ARG A 79 12.66 -15.36 -9.81
C ARG A 79 13.21 -14.28 -8.91
N LYS A 80 13.28 -13.03 -9.38
CA LYS A 80 13.77 -11.87 -8.64
C LYS A 80 12.68 -11.11 -7.92
N ALA A 81 11.40 -11.52 -8.07
CA ALA A 81 10.28 -10.83 -7.44
C ALA A 81 10.39 -10.85 -5.90
N ALA A 82 10.14 -9.71 -5.29
CA ALA A 82 10.07 -9.59 -3.84
C ALA A 82 8.72 -10.10 -3.32
N ALA A 83 8.72 -10.86 -2.23
CA ALA A 83 7.49 -11.35 -1.62
C ALA A 83 7.07 -10.46 -0.45
N VAL A 84 5.80 -10.08 -0.40
CA VAL A 84 5.21 -9.35 0.74
C VAL A 84 5.09 -10.30 1.93
N PRO A 85 5.58 -9.92 3.13
CA PRO A 85 5.47 -10.74 4.33
C PRO A 85 4.02 -10.85 4.81
N TYR A 86 3.59 -12.08 5.13
CA TYR A 86 2.27 -12.35 5.69
C TYR A 86 2.38 -12.92 7.11
N ARG A 87 1.87 -12.19 8.12
CA ARG A 87 1.91 -12.65 9.52
C ARG A 87 1.01 -13.84 9.81
N LEU A 88 -0.16 -13.87 9.18
CA LEU A 88 -1.19 -14.88 9.42
C LEU A 88 -0.95 -16.20 8.66
N GLY A 89 0.29 -16.45 8.29
CA GLY A 89 0.66 -17.64 7.55
C GLY A 89 0.13 -17.61 6.11
N SER A 90 0.93 -18.10 5.18
CA SER A 90 0.49 -18.23 3.81
C SER A 90 -0.38 -19.46 3.60
N GLY A 91 -0.55 -20.30 4.64
CA GLY A 91 -1.22 -21.58 4.56
C GLY A 91 -0.51 -22.52 3.57
N ASN A 92 -0.22 -23.73 3.99
CA ASN A 92 0.42 -24.75 3.13
C ASN A 92 -0.60 -25.42 2.21
N LYS A 93 -1.58 -24.65 1.71
CA LYS A 93 -2.56 -25.19 0.78
C LYS A 93 -1.88 -25.40 -0.56
N LYS A 94 -1.53 -26.67 -0.84
CA LYS A 94 -1.19 -27.14 -2.18
C LYS A 94 -2.33 -26.73 -3.12
N ARG A 95 -2.22 -25.58 -3.77
CA ARG A 95 -3.14 -25.23 -4.83
C ARG A 95 -2.77 -26.03 -6.06
N LYS A 96 -3.67 -26.88 -6.49
CA LYS A 96 -3.61 -27.66 -7.76
C LYS A 96 -3.56 -26.78 -9.02
N ARG A 97 -3.62 -25.47 -8.92
CA ARG A 97 -3.57 -24.55 -10.07
C ARG A 97 -2.28 -23.74 -10.03
N SER A 98 -1.53 -23.94 -11.09
CA SER A 98 -0.32 -23.24 -11.46
C SER A 98 -0.41 -21.73 -11.33
N GLY A 99 0.35 -21.20 -10.40
CA GLY A 99 0.60 -19.79 -10.27
C GLY A 99 1.45 -19.52 -9.02
N PRO A 100 2.46 -18.68 -9.09
CA PRO A 100 3.34 -18.38 -7.98
C PRO A 100 2.66 -17.43 -6.97
N SER A 101 1.52 -17.88 -6.41
CA SER A 101 0.73 -17.06 -5.49
C SER A 101 1.20 -17.13 -4.04
N MET A 102 2.04 -18.10 -3.71
CA MET A 102 2.47 -18.35 -2.33
C MET A 102 3.92 -18.81 -2.29
N VAL A 103 4.68 -18.21 -1.39
CA VAL A 103 6.02 -18.64 -1.06
C VAL A 103 5.96 -19.21 0.35
N GLY A 104 6.40 -20.45 0.55
CA GLY A 104 6.47 -21.09 1.87
C GLY A 104 7.37 -20.28 2.79
N HIS A 105 8.56 -19.96 2.32
CA HIS A 105 9.50 -19.05 2.96
C HIS A 105 9.90 -17.93 1.97
N ARG A 106 10.07 -16.71 2.48
CA ARG A 106 10.64 -15.62 1.70
C ARG A 106 12.13 -15.88 1.47
N LYS A 107 12.65 -15.35 0.37
CA LYS A 107 14.10 -15.30 0.12
C LYS A 107 14.77 -14.66 1.34
N GLY A 108 15.74 -15.35 1.94
CA GLY A 108 16.35 -14.94 3.20
C GLY A 108 15.81 -15.66 4.45
N GLY A 109 14.89 -16.63 4.32
CA GLY A 109 14.43 -17.49 5.40
C GLY A 109 13.49 -16.86 6.42
N VAL A 110 12.98 -15.66 6.17
CA VAL A 110 12.18 -14.90 7.14
C VAL A 110 10.68 -15.02 6.85
N GLY A 111 10.06 -16.07 7.37
CA GLY A 111 8.62 -16.26 7.40
C GLY A 111 7.91 -16.38 6.04
N PRO A 112 6.60 -16.60 6.04
CA PRO A 112 5.81 -16.77 4.83
C PRO A 112 5.63 -15.48 4.02
N GLY A 113 5.46 -15.61 2.72
CA GLY A 113 5.23 -14.48 1.82
C GLY A 113 4.23 -14.78 0.72
N ARG A 114 3.69 -13.73 0.13
CA ARG A 114 2.79 -13.77 -1.03
C ARG A 114 3.08 -12.64 -2.00
N TYR A 115 2.50 -12.75 -3.18
CA TYR A 115 2.57 -11.72 -4.23
C TYR A 115 1.17 -11.15 -4.49
N PRO A 116 0.72 -10.15 -3.75
CA PRO A 116 -0.62 -9.55 -3.89
C PRO A 116 -0.63 -8.51 -5.03
N VAL A 117 -0.55 -8.97 -6.29
CA VAL A 117 -0.42 -8.12 -7.48
C VAL A 117 -1.49 -7.02 -7.56
N LYS A 118 -2.78 -7.36 -7.42
CA LYS A 118 -3.88 -6.38 -7.49
C LYS A 118 -3.73 -5.29 -6.42
N ALA A 119 -3.46 -5.67 -5.18
CA ALA A 119 -3.30 -4.73 -4.08
C ALA A 119 -2.05 -3.85 -4.25
N SER A 120 -0.93 -4.42 -4.71
CA SER A 120 0.30 -3.67 -4.98
C SER A 120 0.08 -2.60 -6.05
N ARG A 121 -0.58 -2.94 -7.17
CA ARG A 121 -0.91 -1.96 -8.22
C ARG A 121 -1.81 -0.82 -7.72
N ALA A 122 -2.83 -1.15 -6.92
CA ALA A 122 -3.73 -0.14 -6.37
C ALA A 122 -3.02 0.80 -5.38
N ILE A 123 -2.14 0.26 -4.53
CA ILE A 123 -1.39 1.05 -3.56
C ILE A 123 -0.34 1.93 -4.23
N ILE A 124 0.33 1.47 -5.28
CA ILE A 124 1.25 2.32 -6.08
C ILE A 124 0.50 3.55 -6.61
N LYS A 125 -0.68 3.35 -7.24
CA LYS A 125 -1.50 4.47 -7.74
C LYS A 125 -1.92 5.44 -6.63
N LEU A 126 -2.24 4.93 -5.44
CA LEU A 126 -2.57 5.75 -4.28
C LEU A 126 -1.37 6.59 -3.80
N ILE A 127 -0.19 5.99 -3.72
CA ILE A 127 1.04 6.70 -3.32
C ILE A 127 1.36 7.79 -4.35
N GLN A 128 1.30 7.48 -5.64
CA GLN A 128 1.51 8.46 -6.71
C GLN A 128 0.53 9.62 -6.61
N SER A 129 -0.78 9.34 -6.46
CA SER A 129 -1.80 10.38 -6.26
C SER A 129 -1.56 11.23 -5.01
N ALA A 130 -1.01 10.65 -3.94
CA ALA A 130 -0.66 11.41 -2.75
C ALA A 130 0.58 12.29 -2.97
N MET A 131 1.51 11.87 -3.82
CA MET A 131 2.71 12.67 -4.17
C MET A 131 2.36 13.85 -5.08
N ASP A 132 1.32 13.70 -5.91
CA ASP A 132 0.86 14.74 -6.85
C ASP A 132 -0.03 15.80 -6.17
N ASN A 133 -0.49 15.59 -4.92
CA ASN A 133 -1.31 16.50 -4.12
C ASN A 133 -0.45 17.42 -3.24
#